data_b6f331b5b7cf3e7dc1bf9215f208b068
#
_entry.id   b6f331b5b7cf3e7dc1bf9215f208b068
#
_cell.length_a   1.000
_cell.length_b   1.000
_cell.length_c   1.000
_cell.angle_alpha   90.00
_cell.angle_beta   90.00
_cell.angle_gamma   90.00
#
_symmetry.space_group_name_H-M   'P 1'
#
loop_
_entity.id
_entity.type
_entity.pdbx_description
1 polymer ?
#
loop_
_entity_poly.entity_id
_entity_poly.type
_entity_poly.pdbx_seq_one_letter_code
_entity_poly.pdbx_strand_id
1 'polypeptide(L)'
;MKLLIGASSSKIFHLKEFAQNLEKNNIECKVVLDSDYADGFPSRKIGNWFKSNSKFTELVNDFKPDAVFVDRQRHFGLEALKDDIPLFVHLRGNYWEEMKMARKTLYSSPPKKLAINKWDDIASQVFQGSKIILPICKHLENVVKNHYPKKPTSVLYQGITPENWFHTDGMKLKHPCVGLLQGAVIFEKTKELLTLTKVLEKMPDVTFYWVGDGPYRDDVLPILEKFDNFKWLGALEYPDKVRDFLTEIDVYALLSGIDMSPLTLLEAQLMEKPVIATNVGGIPELMKNNETGFLIENSDHQTLIEKLELILNDSQKASSLGKTGKEFVSSNFNWKVIAKNFVNIANEHTN
;
A
#
# COMPACT_ATOMS: atom_id res chain seq x y z
N MET A 1 -9.89 -10.57 -23.96
CA MET A 1 -9.56 -11.36 -22.75
C MET A 1 -10.56 -11.04 -21.66
N LYS A 2 -11.08 -12.08 -20.99
CA LYS A 2 -11.95 -11.97 -19.80
C LYS A 2 -11.12 -12.19 -18.54
N LEU A 3 -11.06 -11.20 -17.65
CA LEU A 3 -10.28 -11.24 -16.42
C LEU A 3 -11.19 -11.26 -15.19
N LEU A 4 -11.13 -12.36 -14.43
CA LEU A 4 -11.79 -12.45 -13.14
C LEU A 4 -10.86 -11.94 -12.04
N ILE A 5 -11.30 -10.92 -11.28
CA ILE A 5 -10.49 -10.28 -10.24
C ILE A 5 -11.06 -10.63 -8.87
N GLY A 6 -10.32 -11.43 -8.09
CA GLY A 6 -10.61 -11.73 -6.70
C GLY A 6 -9.99 -10.69 -5.78
N ALA A 7 -10.83 -9.85 -5.18
CA ALA A 7 -10.42 -8.73 -4.36
C ALA A 7 -10.68 -8.97 -2.87
N SER A 8 -9.75 -8.53 -2.00
CA SER A 8 -10.03 -8.42 -0.57
C SER A 8 -10.94 -7.22 -0.27
N SER A 9 -11.73 -7.28 0.80
CA SER A 9 -12.66 -6.21 1.19
C SER A 9 -11.98 -4.84 1.35
N SER A 10 -10.74 -4.81 1.85
CA SER A 10 -9.99 -3.56 2.05
C SER A 10 -9.41 -2.98 0.76
N LYS A 11 -9.46 -3.70 -0.37
CA LYS A 11 -8.80 -3.32 -1.63
C LYS A 11 -9.74 -3.31 -2.83
N ILE A 12 -10.98 -3.76 -2.67
CA ILE A 12 -11.96 -3.86 -3.76
C ILE A 12 -12.19 -2.53 -4.47
N PHE A 13 -12.14 -1.42 -3.75
CA PHE A 13 -12.28 -0.08 -4.33
C PHE A 13 -11.18 0.18 -5.39
N HIS A 14 -9.93 0.01 -5.03
CA HIS A 14 -8.80 0.22 -5.95
C HIS A 14 -8.81 -0.78 -7.11
N LEU A 15 -9.22 -2.03 -6.88
CA LEU A 15 -9.30 -3.03 -7.94
C LEU A 15 -10.48 -2.78 -8.90
N LYS A 16 -11.52 -2.10 -8.46
CA LYS A 16 -12.56 -1.59 -9.36
C LYS A 16 -12.03 -0.48 -10.27
N GLU A 17 -11.25 0.48 -9.75
CA GLU A 17 -10.60 1.51 -10.58
C GLU A 17 -9.62 0.88 -11.59
N PHE A 18 -8.85 -0.12 -11.16
CA PHE A 18 -7.99 -0.90 -12.03
C PHE A 18 -8.79 -1.57 -13.16
N ALA A 19 -9.86 -2.30 -12.83
CA ALA A 19 -10.74 -2.96 -13.78
C ALA A 19 -11.33 -1.99 -14.82
N GLN A 20 -11.84 -0.84 -14.38
CA GLN A 20 -12.36 0.21 -15.27
C GLN A 20 -11.32 0.72 -16.28
N ASN A 21 -10.05 0.76 -15.89
CA ASN A 21 -8.97 1.15 -16.80
C ASN A 21 -8.50 -0.01 -17.69
N LEU A 22 -8.65 -1.26 -17.27
CA LEU A 22 -8.44 -2.45 -18.12
C LEU A 22 -9.53 -2.56 -19.18
N GLU A 23 -10.78 -2.28 -18.87
CA GLU A 23 -11.90 -2.29 -19.82
C GLU A 23 -11.67 -1.30 -20.98
N LYS A 24 -11.04 -0.13 -20.70
CA LYS A 24 -10.62 0.82 -21.74
C LYS A 24 -9.51 0.24 -22.66
N ASN A 25 -8.89 -0.86 -22.28
CA ASN A 25 -7.87 -1.60 -23.05
C ASN A 25 -8.39 -2.94 -23.57
N ASN A 26 -9.72 -3.07 -23.76
CA ASN A 26 -10.40 -4.26 -24.30
C ASN A 26 -10.22 -5.53 -23.45
N ILE A 27 -10.09 -5.40 -22.14
CA ILE A 27 -10.18 -6.51 -21.19
C ILE A 27 -11.52 -6.44 -20.48
N GLU A 28 -12.37 -7.45 -20.69
CA GLU A 28 -13.65 -7.59 -19.95
C GLU A 28 -13.34 -8.03 -18.53
N CYS A 29 -13.72 -7.22 -17.51
CA CYS A 29 -13.38 -7.47 -16.14
C CYS A 29 -14.60 -7.80 -15.28
N LYS A 30 -14.47 -8.79 -14.38
CA LYS A 30 -15.43 -9.04 -13.30
C LYS A 30 -14.72 -9.02 -11.96
N VAL A 31 -15.03 -8.02 -11.11
CA VAL A 31 -14.43 -7.85 -9.79
C VAL A 31 -15.37 -8.39 -8.74
N VAL A 32 -14.87 -9.31 -7.90
CA VAL A 32 -15.66 -9.95 -6.83
C VAL A 32 -14.88 -9.92 -5.51
N LEU A 33 -15.60 -10.02 -4.38
CA LEU A 33 -14.97 -10.29 -3.09
C LEU A 33 -14.52 -11.76 -3.05
N ASP A 34 -13.23 -12.00 -2.89
CA ASP A 34 -12.62 -13.33 -2.88
C ASP A 34 -13.29 -14.28 -1.88
N SER A 35 -13.53 -13.80 -0.67
CA SER A 35 -14.12 -14.56 0.44
C SER A 35 -15.59 -14.95 0.26
N ASP A 36 -16.31 -14.35 -0.68
CA ASP A 36 -17.72 -14.70 -0.95
C ASP A 36 -17.84 -15.92 -1.85
N TYR A 37 -16.82 -16.20 -2.65
CA TYR A 37 -16.78 -17.26 -3.64
C TYR A 37 -15.86 -18.42 -3.27
N ALA A 38 -14.73 -18.15 -2.61
CA ALA A 38 -13.80 -19.18 -2.18
C ALA A 38 -13.24 -18.87 -0.78
N ASP A 39 -13.60 -19.73 0.17
CA ASP A 39 -13.12 -19.67 1.55
C ASP A 39 -13.02 -21.09 2.10
N GLY A 40 -12.26 -21.29 3.16
CA GLY A 40 -12.05 -22.60 3.76
C GLY A 40 -11.14 -22.51 4.98
N PHE A 41 -10.74 -23.65 5.53
CA PHE A 41 -9.76 -23.66 6.61
C PHE A 41 -8.36 -23.23 6.11
N PRO A 42 -7.70 -22.31 6.81
CA PRO A 42 -8.15 -21.55 7.97
C PRO A 42 -8.92 -20.28 7.56
N SER A 43 -10.08 -20.10 8.14
CA SER A 43 -10.90 -18.92 8.00
C SER A 43 -11.30 -18.39 9.38
N ARG A 44 -11.51 -17.08 9.50
CA ARG A 44 -12.07 -16.47 10.72
C ARG A 44 -13.50 -16.95 11.03
N LYS A 45 -14.25 -17.37 10.00
CA LYS A 45 -15.60 -17.92 10.12
C LYS A 45 -15.50 -19.44 10.14
N ILE A 46 -15.63 -20.06 11.32
CA ILE A 46 -15.58 -21.52 11.49
C ILE A 46 -16.54 -22.25 10.55
N GLY A 47 -17.75 -21.71 10.33
CA GLY A 47 -18.72 -22.29 9.41
C GLY A 47 -18.26 -22.36 7.94
N ASN A 48 -17.19 -21.69 7.58
CA ASN A 48 -16.62 -21.74 6.23
C ASN A 48 -15.55 -22.85 6.07
N TRP A 49 -15.09 -23.47 7.16
CA TRP A 49 -14.01 -24.48 7.11
C TRP A 49 -14.36 -25.71 6.27
N PHE A 50 -15.64 -26.01 6.15
CA PHE A 50 -16.16 -27.18 5.45
C PHE A 50 -17.05 -26.80 4.25
N LYS A 51 -17.04 -25.54 3.84
CA LYS A 51 -17.83 -25.12 2.68
C LYS A 51 -17.28 -25.69 1.39
N SER A 52 -18.17 -26.14 0.53
CA SER A 52 -17.90 -26.39 -0.88
C SER A 52 -17.64 -25.05 -1.59
N ASN A 53 -16.66 -25.02 -2.48
CA ASN A 53 -16.41 -23.85 -3.32
C ASN A 53 -17.27 -23.85 -4.61
N SER A 54 -18.49 -24.43 -4.55
CA SER A 54 -19.45 -24.46 -5.66
C SER A 54 -19.72 -23.07 -6.26
N LYS A 55 -19.75 -22.04 -5.42
CA LYS A 55 -19.91 -20.65 -5.87
C LYS A 55 -18.77 -20.19 -6.79
N PHE A 56 -17.53 -20.63 -6.55
CA PHE A 56 -16.42 -20.32 -7.43
C PHE A 56 -16.61 -21.01 -8.78
N THR A 57 -16.96 -22.29 -8.77
CA THR A 57 -17.24 -23.06 -10.00
C THR A 57 -18.41 -22.47 -10.79
N GLU A 58 -19.49 -22.06 -10.12
CA GLU A 58 -20.62 -21.36 -10.75
C GLU A 58 -20.16 -20.04 -11.40
N LEU A 59 -19.38 -19.22 -10.68
CA LEU A 59 -18.82 -17.97 -11.17
C LEU A 59 -17.96 -18.16 -12.42
N VAL A 60 -17.11 -19.19 -12.42
CA VAL A 60 -16.24 -19.53 -13.56
C VAL A 60 -17.08 -20.01 -14.76
N ASN A 61 -18.07 -20.86 -14.53
CA ASN A 61 -18.95 -21.36 -15.59
C ASN A 61 -19.76 -20.23 -16.26
N ASP A 62 -20.22 -19.26 -15.47
CA ASP A 62 -21.01 -18.13 -15.95
C ASP A 62 -20.14 -17.11 -16.70
N PHE A 63 -19.00 -16.72 -16.11
CA PHE A 63 -18.15 -15.67 -16.66
C PHE A 63 -17.17 -16.18 -17.72
N LYS A 64 -16.71 -17.44 -17.60
CA LYS A 64 -15.70 -18.09 -18.47
C LYS A 64 -14.44 -17.23 -18.61
N PRO A 65 -13.71 -17.00 -17.49
CA PRO A 65 -12.52 -16.17 -17.52
C PRO A 65 -11.37 -16.83 -18.27
N ASP A 66 -10.64 -16.05 -19.06
CA ASP A 66 -9.38 -16.47 -19.67
C ASP A 66 -8.23 -16.47 -18.66
N ALA A 67 -8.37 -15.66 -17.60
CA ALA A 67 -7.39 -15.57 -16.52
C ALA A 67 -8.03 -15.06 -15.21
N VAL A 68 -7.36 -15.35 -14.09
CA VAL A 68 -7.70 -14.87 -12.75
C VAL A 68 -6.58 -13.97 -12.22
N PHE A 69 -6.97 -12.83 -11.64
CA PHE A 69 -6.07 -11.92 -10.91
C PHE A 69 -6.48 -11.88 -9.44
N VAL A 70 -5.52 -12.01 -8.53
CA VAL A 70 -5.77 -11.94 -7.08
C VAL A 70 -4.81 -10.95 -6.42
N ASP A 71 -5.30 -10.22 -5.40
CA ASP A 71 -4.49 -9.35 -4.54
C ASP A 71 -3.99 -10.07 -3.27
N ARG A 72 -4.26 -11.38 -3.17
CA ARG A 72 -3.85 -12.23 -2.05
C ARG A 72 -3.66 -13.68 -2.50
N GLN A 73 -2.67 -14.34 -1.94
CA GLN A 73 -2.35 -15.75 -2.14
C GLN A 73 -3.22 -16.65 -1.21
N ARG A 74 -4.53 -16.72 -1.48
CA ARG A 74 -5.53 -17.42 -0.65
C ARG A 74 -6.38 -18.40 -1.44
N HIS A 75 -7.47 -18.87 -0.83
CA HIS A 75 -8.35 -19.90 -1.39
C HIS A 75 -8.86 -19.57 -2.79
N PHE A 76 -9.17 -18.31 -3.09
CA PHE A 76 -9.63 -17.91 -4.42
C PHE A 76 -8.60 -18.23 -5.52
N GLY A 77 -7.34 -17.92 -5.28
CA GLY A 77 -6.25 -18.29 -6.18
C GLY A 77 -6.03 -19.81 -6.24
N LEU A 78 -6.20 -20.51 -5.12
CA LEU A 78 -6.09 -21.97 -5.07
C LEU A 78 -7.18 -22.65 -5.90
N GLU A 79 -8.42 -22.15 -5.85
CA GLU A 79 -9.51 -22.70 -6.70
C GLU A 79 -9.26 -22.43 -8.18
N ALA A 80 -8.75 -21.24 -8.54
CA ALA A 80 -8.37 -20.95 -9.92
C ALA A 80 -7.34 -21.96 -10.48
N LEU A 81 -6.37 -22.36 -9.63
CA LEU A 81 -5.39 -23.37 -10.00
C LEU A 81 -5.99 -24.78 -10.18
N LYS A 82 -7.00 -25.14 -9.38
CA LYS A 82 -7.70 -26.42 -9.50
C LYS A 82 -8.49 -26.54 -10.82
N ASP A 83 -9.02 -25.42 -11.28
CA ASP A 83 -9.76 -25.33 -12.54
C ASP A 83 -8.84 -25.04 -13.75
N ASP A 84 -7.50 -25.11 -13.52
CA ASP A 84 -6.44 -24.90 -14.55
C ASP A 84 -6.53 -23.51 -15.25
N ILE A 85 -7.05 -22.50 -14.53
CA ILE A 85 -7.16 -21.14 -15.06
C ILE A 85 -5.85 -20.37 -14.82
N PRO A 86 -5.27 -19.69 -15.85
CA PRO A 86 -4.09 -18.87 -15.69
C PRO A 86 -4.23 -17.87 -14.55
N LEU A 87 -3.29 -17.90 -13.57
CA LEU A 87 -3.37 -17.10 -12.35
C LEU A 87 -2.27 -16.05 -12.28
N PHE A 88 -2.67 -14.80 -12.06
CA PHE A 88 -1.80 -13.63 -11.76
C PHE A 88 -1.93 -13.27 -10.29
N VAL A 89 -0.81 -13.25 -9.56
CA VAL A 89 -0.80 -12.96 -8.13
C VAL A 89 -0.16 -11.60 -7.86
N HIS A 90 -0.96 -10.60 -7.51
CA HIS A 90 -0.46 -9.29 -7.11
C HIS A 90 -0.04 -9.31 -5.63
N LEU A 91 1.25 -9.22 -5.37
CA LEU A 91 1.82 -9.24 -4.03
C LEU A 91 2.06 -7.82 -3.53
N ARG A 92 1.37 -7.44 -2.43
CA ARG A 92 1.32 -6.06 -1.93
C ARG A 92 2.12 -5.84 -0.64
N GLY A 93 2.52 -6.90 0.03
CA GLY A 93 3.28 -6.86 1.28
C GLY A 93 4.33 -7.97 1.32
N ASN A 94 5.28 -7.85 2.23
CA ASN A 94 6.29 -8.90 2.45
C ASN A 94 5.67 -10.05 3.23
N TYR A 95 5.01 -10.96 2.49
CA TYR A 95 4.32 -12.12 3.05
C TYR A 95 5.18 -12.91 4.04
N TRP A 96 6.43 -13.14 3.73
CA TRP A 96 7.33 -13.98 4.54
C TRP A 96 7.66 -13.34 5.89
N GLU A 97 7.95 -12.02 5.91
CA GLU A 97 8.17 -11.30 7.16
C GLU A 97 6.86 -11.15 7.95
N GLU A 98 5.74 -10.88 7.29
CA GLU A 98 4.42 -10.83 7.94
C GLU A 98 4.10 -12.16 8.62
N MET A 99 4.33 -13.30 7.95
CA MET A 99 4.08 -14.62 8.52
C MET A 99 5.06 -14.96 9.64
N LYS A 100 6.34 -14.58 9.53
CA LYS A 100 7.34 -14.73 10.58
C LYS A 100 6.95 -13.95 11.85
N MET A 101 6.48 -12.72 11.72
CA MET A 101 5.98 -11.92 12.83
C MET A 101 4.69 -12.50 13.42
N ALA A 102 3.74 -12.88 12.56
CA ALA A 102 2.48 -13.49 12.98
C ALA A 102 2.68 -14.77 13.80
N ARG A 103 3.66 -15.60 13.45
CA ARG A 103 4.03 -16.80 14.23
C ARG A 103 4.47 -16.46 15.65
N LYS A 104 5.16 -15.35 15.83
CA LYS A 104 5.64 -14.91 17.15
C LYS A 104 4.55 -14.26 18.01
N THR A 105 3.53 -13.68 17.38
CA THR A 105 2.50 -12.87 18.02
C THR A 105 1.13 -13.54 17.98
N LEU A 106 0.41 -13.41 16.88
CA LEU A 106 -0.99 -13.80 16.73
C LEU A 106 -1.21 -15.33 16.72
N TYR A 107 -0.22 -16.10 16.24
CA TYR A 107 -0.33 -17.55 16.02
C TYR A 107 0.61 -18.37 16.91
N SER A 108 0.81 -17.94 18.14
CA SER A 108 1.70 -18.59 19.11
C SER A 108 1.11 -19.87 19.74
N SER A 109 -0.22 -19.99 19.89
CA SER A 109 -0.88 -21.15 20.49
C SER A 109 -0.97 -22.36 19.52
N PRO A 110 -1.00 -23.62 20.01
CA PRO A 110 -0.98 -24.81 19.15
C PRO A 110 -2.04 -24.87 18.04
N PRO A 111 -3.35 -24.60 18.28
CA PRO A 111 -4.34 -24.63 17.21
C PRO A 111 -4.12 -23.52 16.17
N LYS A 112 -3.60 -22.36 16.60
CA LYS A 112 -3.27 -21.28 15.69
C LYS A 112 -2.02 -21.56 14.86
N LYS A 113 -1.05 -22.33 15.41
CA LYS A 113 0.11 -22.82 14.64
C LYS A 113 -0.30 -23.72 13.48
N LEU A 114 -1.33 -24.56 13.67
CA LEU A 114 -1.88 -25.35 12.57
C LEU A 114 -2.48 -24.46 11.48
N ALA A 115 -3.22 -23.44 11.86
CA ALA A 115 -3.82 -22.50 10.93
C ALA A 115 -2.77 -21.73 10.10
N ILE A 116 -1.70 -21.23 10.74
CA ILE A 116 -0.66 -20.49 10.01
C ILE A 116 0.15 -21.41 9.09
N ASN A 117 0.40 -22.66 9.47
CA ASN A 117 1.05 -23.64 8.60
C ASN A 117 0.20 -23.93 7.36
N LYS A 118 -1.14 -24.00 7.53
CA LYS A 118 -2.04 -24.19 6.39
C LYS A 118 -2.09 -22.95 5.48
N TRP A 119 -1.98 -21.74 6.06
CA TRP A 119 -1.83 -20.51 5.25
C TRP A 119 -0.55 -20.55 4.42
N ASP A 120 0.57 -20.98 4.99
CA ASP A 120 1.84 -21.09 4.26
C ASP A 120 1.76 -22.14 3.14
N ASP A 121 1.09 -23.26 3.39
CA ASP A 121 0.85 -24.30 2.39
C ASP A 121 0.03 -23.76 1.19
N ILE A 122 -1.10 -23.08 1.49
CA ILE A 122 -1.94 -22.45 0.45
C ILE A 122 -1.15 -21.40 -0.33
N ALA A 123 -0.45 -20.51 0.36
CA ALA A 123 0.33 -19.46 -0.28
C ALA A 123 1.43 -20.04 -1.18
N SER A 124 2.13 -21.09 -0.72
CA SER A 124 3.15 -21.78 -1.51
C SER A 124 2.57 -22.37 -2.79
N GLN A 125 1.42 -23.06 -2.70
CA GLN A 125 0.74 -23.61 -3.88
C GLN A 125 0.34 -22.49 -4.87
N VAL A 126 -0.24 -21.38 -4.37
CA VAL A 126 -0.66 -20.24 -5.18
C VAL A 126 0.53 -19.57 -5.86
N PHE A 127 1.63 -19.33 -5.14
CA PHE A 127 2.84 -18.77 -5.74
C PHE A 127 3.47 -19.70 -6.78
N GLN A 128 3.60 -20.99 -6.46
CA GLN A 128 4.20 -21.96 -7.38
C GLN A 128 3.33 -22.22 -8.62
N GLY A 129 2.02 -22.32 -8.46
CA GLY A 129 1.06 -22.57 -9.54
C GLY A 129 0.75 -21.35 -10.41
N SER A 130 0.93 -20.13 -9.91
CA SER A 130 0.64 -18.91 -10.69
C SER A 130 1.47 -18.85 -11.98
N LYS A 131 0.95 -18.21 -13.03
CA LYS A 131 1.74 -17.90 -14.25
C LYS A 131 2.86 -16.91 -13.94
N ILE A 132 2.55 -15.90 -13.13
CA ILE A 132 3.49 -14.82 -12.73
C ILE A 132 3.11 -14.27 -11.37
N ILE A 133 4.10 -13.86 -10.59
CA ILE A 133 3.90 -13.03 -9.39
C ILE A 133 4.17 -11.58 -9.77
N LEU A 134 3.28 -10.69 -9.35
CA LEU A 134 3.31 -9.25 -9.63
C LEU A 134 3.58 -8.48 -8.32
N PRO A 135 4.84 -8.32 -7.89
CA PRO A 135 5.17 -7.52 -6.71
C PRO A 135 4.84 -6.05 -6.93
N ILE A 136 4.37 -5.38 -5.86
CA ILE A 136 3.96 -3.96 -5.91
C ILE A 136 5.13 -2.97 -6.06
N CYS A 137 6.37 -3.43 -5.85
CA CYS A 137 7.59 -2.62 -5.99
C CYS A 137 8.80 -3.54 -6.28
N LYS A 138 9.89 -2.96 -6.78
CA LYS A 138 11.15 -3.68 -7.08
C LYS A 138 11.78 -4.28 -5.82
N HIS A 139 11.71 -3.54 -4.69
CA HIS A 139 12.16 -4.09 -3.42
C HIS A 139 11.49 -5.44 -3.12
N LEU A 140 10.16 -5.51 -3.26
CA LEU A 140 9.42 -6.75 -3.02
C LEU A 140 9.67 -7.80 -4.12
N GLU A 141 9.93 -7.40 -5.36
CA GLU A 141 10.35 -8.31 -6.43
C GLU A 141 11.64 -9.06 -6.06
N ASN A 142 12.63 -8.36 -5.51
CA ASN A 142 13.86 -8.98 -5.03
C ASN A 142 13.58 -10.00 -3.90
N VAL A 143 12.66 -9.69 -2.98
CA VAL A 143 12.22 -10.64 -1.94
C VAL A 143 11.58 -11.88 -2.57
N VAL A 144 10.71 -11.73 -3.57
CA VAL A 144 10.09 -12.85 -4.29
C VAL A 144 11.17 -13.71 -4.98
N LYS A 145 12.12 -13.10 -5.67
CA LYS A 145 13.21 -13.81 -6.37
C LYS A 145 14.10 -14.60 -5.40
N ASN A 146 14.30 -14.13 -4.17
CA ASN A 146 15.02 -14.90 -3.15
C ASN A 146 14.27 -16.17 -2.73
N HIS A 147 12.95 -16.15 -2.68
CA HIS A 147 12.11 -17.30 -2.30
C HIS A 147 11.79 -18.22 -3.49
N TYR A 148 11.59 -17.65 -4.67
CA TYR A 148 11.21 -18.34 -5.91
C TYR A 148 12.06 -17.88 -7.09
N PRO A 149 13.37 -18.27 -7.15
CA PRO A 149 14.31 -17.73 -8.16
C PRO A 149 13.92 -17.99 -9.63
N LYS A 150 13.17 -19.06 -9.87
CA LYS A 150 12.75 -19.47 -11.22
C LYS A 150 11.34 -18.98 -11.61
N LYS A 151 10.63 -18.35 -10.67
CA LYS A 151 9.25 -17.89 -10.92
C LYS A 151 9.27 -16.60 -11.74
N PRO A 152 8.49 -16.49 -12.82
CA PRO A 152 8.32 -15.22 -13.51
C PRO A 152 7.80 -14.15 -12.56
N THR A 153 8.41 -12.96 -12.62
CA THR A 153 8.00 -11.78 -11.86
C THR A 153 8.03 -10.55 -12.74
N SER A 154 7.10 -9.63 -12.51
CA SER A 154 7.13 -8.28 -13.10
C SER A 154 6.50 -7.32 -12.10
N VAL A 155 7.10 -6.16 -11.91
CA VAL A 155 6.56 -5.17 -10.96
C VAL A 155 5.27 -4.58 -11.51
N LEU A 156 4.21 -4.63 -10.69
CA LEU A 156 2.95 -3.95 -10.95
C LEU A 156 2.65 -2.99 -9.79
N TYR A 157 2.98 -1.72 -9.98
CA TYR A 157 2.73 -0.69 -8.97
C TYR A 157 1.24 -0.49 -8.68
N GLN A 158 0.93 0.06 -7.49
CA GLN A 158 -0.40 0.53 -7.18
C GLN A 158 -0.71 1.79 -8.00
N GLY A 159 -1.84 1.78 -8.69
CA GLY A 159 -2.34 2.98 -9.36
C GLY A 159 -3.09 3.92 -8.43
N ILE A 160 -3.21 5.16 -8.86
CA ILE A 160 -4.03 6.21 -8.25
C ILE A 160 -4.73 7.00 -9.35
N THR A 161 -5.89 7.60 -9.04
CA THR A 161 -6.61 8.47 -9.95
C THR A 161 -6.26 9.93 -9.63
N PRO A 162 -5.41 10.61 -10.43
CA PRO A 162 -4.96 11.97 -10.12
C PRO A 162 -6.10 12.98 -9.99
N GLU A 163 -7.15 12.80 -10.76
CA GLU A 163 -8.32 13.69 -10.79
C GLU A 163 -9.11 13.72 -9.47
N ASN A 164 -8.91 12.70 -8.62
CA ASN A 164 -9.51 12.65 -7.28
C ASN A 164 -8.76 13.51 -6.26
N TRP A 165 -7.58 14.05 -6.59
CA TRP A 165 -6.72 14.81 -5.69
C TRP A 165 -6.62 16.26 -6.16
N PHE A 166 -7.39 17.14 -5.52
CA PHE A 166 -7.51 18.55 -5.82
C PHE A 166 -7.59 19.38 -4.53
N HIS A 167 -7.16 20.64 -4.58
CA HIS A 167 -7.21 21.52 -3.43
C HIS A 167 -8.67 21.84 -3.05
N THR A 168 -8.91 21.85 -1.74
CA THR A 168 -10.19 22.19 -1.09
C THR A 168 -10.02 23.47 -0.28
N ASP A 169 -11.02 23.84 0.52
CA ASP A 169 -10.91 24.96 1.49
C ASP A 169 -9.91 24.66 2.63
N GLY A 170 -9.45 23.39 2.73
CA GLY A 170 -8.46 22.96 3.72
C GLY A 170 -9.04 22.77 5.13
N MET A 171 -8.12 22.64 6.08
CA MET A 171 -8.40 22.59 7.52
C MET A 171 -7.80 23.83 8.20
N LYS A 172 -8.30 24.19 9.39
CA LYS A 172 -7.67 25.27 10.18
C LYS A 172 -6.54 24.69 11.02
N LEU A 173 -5.32 24.72 10.49
CA LEU A 173 -4.11 24.28 11.18
C LEU A 173 -3.23 25.50 11.54
N LYS A 174 -2.35 25.32 12.53
CA LYS A 174 -1.38 26.36 12.90
C LYS A 174 -0.11 26.16 12.07
N HIS A 175 0.28 27.19 11.34
CA HIS A 175 1.48 27.24 10.50
C HIS A 175 2.69 27.88 11.19
N PRO A 176 3.92 27.58 10.77
CA PRO A 176 4.26 26.53 9.79
C PRO A 176 3.95 25.14 10.33
N CYS A 177 3.55 24.20 9.44
CA CYS A 177 3.18 22.87 9.88
C CYS A 177 3.63 21.73 8.96
N VAL A 178 3.87 20.59 9.58
CA VAL A 178 4.24 19.32 8.96
C VAL A 178 3.12 18.31 9.19
N GLY A 179 2.64 17.72 8.12
CA GLY A 179 1.62 16.66 8.18
C GLY A 179 2.22 15.27 8.05
N LEU A 180 1.80 14.36 8.93
CA LEU A 180 2.09 12.94 8.86
C LEU A 180 0.76 12.19 8.68
N LEU A 181 0.64 11.42 7.61
CA LEU A 181 -0.56 10.63 7.31
C LEU A 181 -0.18 9.15 7.20
N GLN A 182 -0.23 8.44 8.31
CA GLN A 182 0.14 7.03 8.39
C GLN A 182 -0.55 6.31 9.53
N GLY A 183 -1.08 5.10 9.26
CA GLY A 183 -1.71 4.26 10.28
C GLY A 183 -0.67 3.58 11.18
N ALA A 184 -1.06 3.34 12.43
CA ALA A 184 -0.28 2.63 13.44
C ALA A 184 -0.61 1.12 13.49
N VAL A 185 -0.61 0.47 12.32
CA VAL A 185 -1.05 -0.93 12.17
C VAL A 185 0.08 -1.96 12.18
N ILE A 186 1.33 -1.51 12.04
CA ILE A 186 2.54 -2.31 12.07
C ILE A 186 3.53 -1.63 13.02
N PHE A 187 4.06 -2.37 14.00
CA PHE A 187 4.96 -1.79 15.02
C PHE A 187 6.19 -1.14 14.40
N GLU A 188 6.89 -1.86 13.49
CA GLU A 188 8.10 -1.37 12.84
C GLU A 188 7.88 -0.10 12.03
N LYS A 189 6.68 0.06 11.46
CA LYS A 189 6.26 1.27 10.77
C LYS A 189 6.02 2.41 11.75
N THR A 190 5.30 2.15 12.84
CA THR A 190 4.81 3.14 13.79
C THR A 190 5.93 3.70 14.66
N LYS A 191 6.86 2.85 15.11
CA LYS A 191 7.96 3.28 16.00
C LYS A 191 8.88 4.32 15.38
N GLU A 192 8.96 4.39 14.04
CA GLU A 192 9.77 5.38 13.33
C GLU A 192 9.28 6.82 13.57
N LEU A 193 8.01 7.01 13.97
CA LEU A 193 7.49 8.30 14.43
C LEU A 193 8.26 8.85 15.63
N LEU A 194 8.93 8.01 16.41
CA LEU A 194 9.73 8.46 17.56
C LEU A 194 10.97 9.27 17.16
N THR A 195 11.38 9.22 15.89
CA THR A 195 12.38 10.14 15.31
C THR A 195 11.96 11.59 15.50
N LEU A 196 10.65 11.88 15.55
CA LEU A 196 10.13 13.23 15.81
C LEU A 196 10.53 13.79 17.18
N THR A 197 10.83 12.98 18.19
CA THR A 197 11.12 13.49 19.54
C THR A 197 12.24 14.55 19.51
N LYS A 198 13.31 14.30 18.76
CA LYS A 198 14.42 15.24 18.60
C LYS A 198 14.09 16.42 17.68
N VAL A 199 13.22 16.19 16.71
CA VAL A 199 12.76 17.24 15.77
C VAL A 199 11.86 18.23 16.51
N LEU A 200 10.92 17.75 17.33
CA LEU A 200 10.01 18.57 18.13
C LEU A 200 10.76 19.45 19.13
N GLU A 201 11.83 18.92 19.77
CA GLU A 201 12.70 19.68 20.66
C GLU A 201 13.41 20.84 19.93
N LYS A 202 13.84 20.61 18.68
CA LYS A 202 14.67 21.55 17.89
C LYS A 202 13.87 22.55 17.08
N MET A 203 12.61 22.24 16.77
CA MET A 203 11.73 23.07 15.95
C MET A 203 10.45 23.46 16.70
N PRO A 204 10.53 24.17 17.84
CA PRO A 204 9.37 24.45 18.70
C PRO A 204 8.31 25.33 18.03
N ASP A 205 8.69 26.11 17.02
CA ASP A 205 7.80 27.02 16.29
C ASP A 205 7.07 26.33 15.13
N VAL A 206 7.41 25.08 14.79
CA VAL A 206 6.76 24.27 13.75
C VAL A 206 5.78 23.28 14.39
N THR A 207 4.55 23.25 13.93
CA THR A 207 3.54 22.33 14.44
C THR A 207 3.49 21.04 13.61
N PHE A 208 3.52 19.89 14.28
CA PHE A 208 3.47 18.57 13.64
C PHE A 208 2.11 17.94 13.89
N TYR A 209 1.41 17.58 12.83
CA TYR A 209 0.10 16.95 12.87
C TYR A 209 0.18 15.51 12.40
N TRP A 210 -0.19 14.58 13.27
CA TRP A 210 -0.30 13.16 12.90
C TRP A 210 -1.75 12.76 12.69
N VAL A 211 -2.04 12.28 11.49
CA VAL A 211 -3.31 11.65 11.08
C VAL A 211 -3.07 10.14 10.94
N GLY A 212 -3.84 9.38 11.66
CA GLY A 212 -3.79 7.92 11.67
C GLY A 212 -4.15 7.33 13.02
N ASP A 213 -4.45 6.04 13.00
CA ASP A 213 -4.76 5.26 14.20
C ASP A 213 -4.36 3.80 13.99
N GLY A 214 -4.41 3.00 15.04
CA GLY A 214 -4.12 1.58 14.99
C GLY A 214 -3.63 1.02 16.32
N PRO A 215 -3.45 -0.31 16.41
CA PRO A 215 -3.11 -0.99 17.66
C PRO A 215 -1.78 -0.57 18.29
N TYR A 216 -0.86 0.00 17.51
CA TYR A 216 0.45 0.47 17.99
C TYR A 216 0.51 1.98 18.24
N ARG A 217 -0.63 2.69 18.20
CA ARG A 217 -0.71 4.12 18.51
C ARG A 217 -0.19 4.41 19.93
N ASP A 218 -0.65 3.63 20.89
CA ASP A 218 -0.36 3.87 22.30
C ASP A 218 1.11 3.58 22.69
N ASP A 219 1.88 2.95 21.80
CA ASP A 219 3.32 2.76 21.97
C ASP A 219 4.13 4.05 21.68
N VAL A 220 3.57 4.99 20.92
CA VAL A 220 4.29 6.20 20.48
C VAL A 220 3.60 7.50 20.91
N LEU A 221 2.26 7.54 20.91
CA LEU A 221 1.49 8.75 21.17
C LEU A 221 1.79 9.39 22.53
N PRO A 222 1.84 8.66 23.68
CA PRO A 222 2.13 9.27 24.97
C PRO A 222 3.52 9.90 25.09
N ILE A 223 4.43 9.54 24.18
CA ILE A 223 5.79 10.10 24.12
C ILE A 223 5.76 11.42 23.34
N LEU A 224 5.06 11.43 22.21
CA LEU A 224 5.01 12.60 21.31
C LEU A 224 4.09 13.71 21.85
N GLU A 225 3.00 13.37 22.54
CA GLU A 225 2.09 14.36 23.14
C GLU A 225 2.71 15.18 24.29
N LYS A 226 3.92 14.82 24.75
CA LYS A 226 4.67 15.65 25.71
C LYS A 226 5.16 16.96 25.13
N PHE A 227 5.14 17.08 23.80
CA PHE A 227 5.59 18.27 23.08
C PHE A 227 4.38 19.12 22.65
N ASP A 228 4.35 20.38 23.03
CA ASP A 228 3.24 21.31 22.77
C ASP A 228 3.00 21.53 21.27
N ASN A 229 4.04 21.37 20.45
CA ASN A 229 4.01 21.49 18.99
C ASN A 229 3.70 20.18 18.25
N PHE A 230 3.30 19.11 18.94
CA PHE A 230 2.76 17.89 18.34
C PHE A 230 1.25 17.79 18.58
N LYS A 231 0.51 17.39 17.54
CA LYS A 231 -0.95 17.23 17.60
C LYS A 231 -1.36 15.95 16.88
N TRP A 232 -2.05 15.06 17.61
CA TRP A 232 -2.69 13.90 16.99
C TRP A 232 -4.14 14.24 16.63
N LEU A 233 -4.53 13.96 15.38
CA LEU A 233 -5.88 14.26 14.86
C LEU A 233 -6.77 13.01 14.72
N GLY A 234 -6.23 11.83 15.08
CA GLY A 234 -6.95 10.57 14.87
C GLY A 234 -6.99 10.14 13.41
N ALA A 235 -7.88 9.21 13.09
CA ALA A 235 -8.16 8.80 11.72
C ALA A 235 -9.13 9.79 11.07
N LEU A 236 -8.83 10.23 9.86
CA LEU A 236 -9.72 11.10 9.07
C LEU A 236 -10.57 10.27 8.09
N GLU A 237 -11.77 10.78 7.79
CA GLU A 237 -12.63 10.24 6.76
C GLU A 237 -11.97 10.37 5.39
N TYR A 238 -11.89 9.22 4.70
CA TYR A 238 -11.26 9.14 3.38
C TYR A 238 -12.33 9.19 2.27
N PRO A 239 -12.11 9.91 1.17
CA PRO A 239 -10.92 10.73 0.86
C PRO A 239 -11.04 12.21 1.28
N ASP A 240 -12.26 12.70 1.62
CA ASP A 240 -12.56 14.12 1.69
C ASP A 240 -11.75 14.84 2.78
N LYS A 241 -11.78 14.33 4.01
CA LYS A 241 -11.01 14.92 5.12
C LYS A 241 -9.51 14.77 4.96
N VAL A 242 -9.06 13.73 4.26
CA VAL A 242 -7.64 13.57 3.90
C VAL A 242 -7.22 14.64 2.88
N ARG A 243 -8.07 14.97 1.91
CA ARG A 243 -7.80 16.09 0.98
C ARG A 243 -7.75 17.43 1.71
N ASP A 244 -8.71 17.70 2.63
CA ASP A 244 -8.71 18.91 3.45
C ASP A 244 -7.39 19.05 4.22
N PHE A 245 -6.95 17.96 4.86
CA PHE A 245 -5.69 17.91 5.59
C PHE A 245 -4.47 18.15 4.67
N LEU A 246 -4.39 17.42 3.57
CA LEU A 246 -3.31 17.58 2.61
C LEU A 246 -3.32 18.94 1.91
N THR A 247 -4.48 19.58 1.75
CA THR A 247 -4.56 20.95 1.24
C THR A 247 -3.86 21.91 2.18
N GLU A 248 -4.04 21.75 3.49
CA GLU A 248 -3.62 22.72 4.49
C GLU A 248 -2.13 22.61 4.86
N ILE A 249 -1.58 21.43 5.00
CA ILE A 249 -0.18 21.27 5.47
C ILE A 249 0.84 21.93 4.53
N ASP A 250 1.98 22.39 5.10
CA ASP A 250 3.08 22.97 4.32
C ASP A 250 4.02 21.92 3.78
N VAL A 251 4.31 20.88 4.56
CA VAL A 251 5.20 19.76 4.21
C VAL A 251 4.54 18.43 4.61
N TYR A 252 4.66 17.44 3.76
CA TYR A 252 4.28 16.07 4.09
C TYR A 252 5.50 15.27 4.53
N ALA A 253 5.45 14.63 5.69
CA ALA A 253 6.49 13.72 6.15
C ALA A 253 5.95 12.29 6.29
N LEU A 254 6.66 11.30 5.75
CA LEU A 254 6.40 9.88 5.91
C LEU A 254 7.56 9.22 6.64
N LEU A 255 7.40 9.03 7.95
CA LEU A 255 8.40 8.39 8.81
C LEU A 255 7.99 6.94 9.07
N SER A 256 8.56 6.03 8.32
CA SER A 256 8.16 4.62 8.33
C SER A 256 9.38 3.72 8.37
N GLY A 257 9.45 2.78 9.31
CA GLY A 257 10.53 1.79 9.36
C GLY A 257 10.39 0.68 8.31
N ILE A 258 9.21 0.51 7.71
CA ILE A 258 8.94 -0.42 6.62
C ILE A 258 7.70 0.02 5.84
N ASP A 259 7.80 0.12 4.52
CA ASP A 259 6.64 0.29 3.64
C ASP A 259 6.93 -0.24 2.23
N MET A 260 5.93 -0.79 1.56
CA MET A 260 6.10 -1.32 0.21
C MET A 260 5.57 -0.35 -0.86
N SER A 261 4.43 0.29 -0.60
CA SER A 261 3.83 1.24 -1.55
C SER A 261 2.80 2.12 -0.81
N PRO A 262 3.26 3.12 -0.04
CA PRO A 262 2.38 4.02 0.69
C PRO A 262 1.62 4.94 -0.26
N LEU A 263 0.31 4.73 -0.39
CA LEU A 263 -0.55 5.59 -1.21
C LEU A 263 -0.53 7.04 -0.73
N THR A 264 -0.42 7.25 0.57
CA THR A 264 -0.40 8.59 1.17
C THR A 264 0.75 9.46 0.66
N LEU A 265 1.88 8.85 0.26
CA LEU A 265 2.99 9.55 -0.40
C LEU A 265 2.62 10.02 -1.82
N LEU A 266 1.91 9.18 -2.59
CA LEU A 266 1.41 9.57 -3.90
C LEU A 266 0.32 10.65 -3.79
N GLU A 267 -0.56 10.50 -2.82
CA GLU A 267 -1.64 11.47 -2.50
C GLU A 267 -1.07 12.85 -2.17
N ALA A 268 -0.07 12.91 -1.29
CA ALA A 268 0.59 14.16 -0.94
C ALA A 268 1.30 14.82 -2.14
N GLN A 269 1.97 14.05 -2.98
CA GLN A 269 2.59 14.56 -4.20
C GLN A 269 1.54 15.07 -5.21
N LEU A 270 0.39 14.38 -5.37
CA LEU A 270 -0.71 14.86 -6.22
C LEU A 270 -1.32 16.17 -5.71
N MET A 271 -1.28 16.39 -4.39
CA MET A 271 -1.69 17.66 -3.76
C MET A 271 -0.57 18.72 -3.79
N GLU A 272 0.47 18.52 -4.62
CA GLU A 272 1.62 19.43 -4.78
C GLU A 272 2.36 19.72 -3.46
N LYS A 273 2.32 18.80 -2.50
CA LYS A 273 3.08 18.98 -1.27
C LYS A 273 4.54 18.54 -1.46
N PRO A 274 5.51 19.35 -1.00
CA PRO A 274 6.87 18.87 -0.86
C PRO A 274 6.89 17.73 0.15
N VAL A 275 7.60 16.64 -0.18
CA VAL A 275 7.57 15.43 0.64
C VAL A 275 8.96 15.09 1.19
N ILE A 276 8.99 14.60 2.45
CA ILE A 276 10.16 13.98 3.04
C ILE A 276 9.76 12.57 3.47
N ALA A 277 10.51 11.56 3.07
CA ALA A 277 10.17 10.18 3.41
C ALA A 277 11.40 9.35 3.75
N THR A 278 11.23 8.33 4.59
CA THR A 278 12.29 7.38 4.92
C THR A 278 12.67 6.51 3.73
N ASN A 279 13.98 6.26 3.56
CA ASN A 279 14.56 5.46 2.48
C ASN A 279 14.43 3.96 2.76
N VAL A 280 13.19 3.43 2.78
CA VAL A 280 12.93 2.03 3.10
C VAL A 280 11.97 1.37 2.12
N GLY A 281 12.15 0.07 1.91
CA GLY A 281 11.24 -0.74 1.12
C GLY A 281 11.02 -0.21 -0.29
N GLY A 282 9.76 0.03 -0.65
CA GLY A 282 9.38 0.58 -1.96
C GLY A 282 9.23 2.11 -2.00
N ILE A 283 9.42 2.82 -0.88
CA ILE A 283 9.29 4.29 -0.83
C ILE A 283 10.19 4.99 -1.86
N PRO A 284 11.48 4.62 -2.03
CA PRO A 284 12.37 5.28 -3.00
C PRO A 284 11.92 5.14 -4.47
N GLU A 285 11.00 4.22 -4.75
CA GLU A 285 10.47 4.01 -6.10
C GLU A 285 9.28 4.93 -6.42
N LEU A 286 8.67 5.53 -5.37
CA LEU A 286 7.49 6.37 -5.47
C LEU A 286 7.79 7.86 -5.50
N MET A 287 9.06 8.23 -5.46
CA MET A 287 9.52 9.62 -5.53
C MET A 287 10.93 9.69 -6.13
N LYS A 288 11.36 10.88 -6.50
CA LYS A 288 12.73 11.15 -6.94
C LYS A 288 13.43 12.03 -5.92
N ASN A 289 14.47 11.49 -5.28
CA ASN A 289 15.23 12.23 -4.28
C ASN A 289 15.83 13.53 -4.86
N ASN A 290 15.68 14.64 -4.15
CA ASN A 290 16.06 16.00 -4.50
C ASN A 290 15.25 16.65 -5.66
N GLU A 291 14.36 15.91 -6.35
CA GLU A 291 13.53 16.43 -7.45
C GLU A 291 12.07 16.59 -7.03
N THR A 292 11.48 15.56 -6.41
CA THR A 292 10.09 15.58 -5.93
C THR A 292 9.96 15.70 -4.42
N GLY A 293 11.08 15.65 -3.71
CA GLY A 293 11.17 15.66 -2.25
C GLY A 293 12.51 15.12 -1.80
N PHE A 294 12.60 14.72 -0.52
CA PHE A 294 13.83 14.22 0.07
C PHE A 294 13.65 12.85 0.70
N LEU A 295 14.62 11.96 0.46
CA LEU A 295 14.75 10.70 1.17
C LEU A 295 15.72 10.88 2.33
N ILE A 296 15.37 10.33 3.48
CA ILE A 296 16.19 10.32 4.70
C ILE A 296 16.35 8.88 5.21
N GLU A 297 17.44 8.60 5.91
CA GLU A 297 17.61 7.29 6.53
C GLU A 297 16.73 7.14 7.79
N ASN A 298 16.44 5.90 8.20
CA ASN A 298 15.70 5.64 9.42
C ASN A 298 16.40 6.27 10.62
N SER A 299 15.59 6.87 11.51
CA SER A 299 16.04 7.55 12.74
C SER A 299 16.98 8.74 12.52
N ASP A 300 17.12 9.22 11.29
CA ASP A 300 17.95 10.37 10.95
C ASP A 300 17.17 11.69 11.17
N HIS A 301 17.02 12.05 12.44
CA HIS A 301 16.38 13.30 12.84
C HIS A 301 17.14 14.54 12.38
N GLN A 302 18.47 14.46 12.22
CA GLN A 302 19.28 15.61 11.84
C GLN A 302 19.01 16.00 10.37
N THR A 303 19.09 15.04 9.44
CA THR A 303 18.73 15.29 8.04
C THR A 303 17.25 15.70 7.92
N LEU A 304 16.34 15.13 8.74
CA LEU A 304 14.94 15.55 8.74
C LEU A 304 14.80 17.05 9.09
N ILE A 305 15.46 17.54 10.13
CA ILE A 305 15.46 18.96 10.51
C ILE A 305 16.01 19.81 9.36
N GLU A 306 17.19 19.48 8.83
CA GLU A 306 17.81 20.22 7.72
C GLU A 306 16.89 20.35 6.49
N LYS A 307 16.18 19.25 6.12
CA LYS A 307 15.26 19.28 4.98
C LYS A 307 13.96 20.01 5.27
N LEU A 308 13.45 19.93 6.49
CA LEU A 308 12.29 20.73 6.91
C LEU A 308 12.62 22.22 6.88
N GLU A 309 13.76 22.64 7.46
CA GLU A 309 14.21 24.04 7.40
C GLU A 309 14.37 24.54 5.97
N LEU A 310 15.00 23.73 5.10
CA LEU A 310 15.16 24.08 3.69
C LEU A 310 13.81 24.32 2.99
N ILE A 311 12.81 23.47 3.22
CA ILE A 311 11.50 23.60 2.58
C ILE A 311 10.70 24.76 3.18
N LEU A 312 10.66 24.88 4.49
CA LEU A 312 9.85 25.90 5.19
C LEU A 312 10.37 27.31 4.98
N ASN A 313 11.68 27.48 4.76
CA ASN A 313 12.31 28.80 4.54
C ASN A 313 12.41 29.18 3.04
N ASP A 314 12.13 28.28 2.10
CA ASP A 314 12.18 28.55 0.66
C ASP A 314 10.89 28.10 -0.04
N SER A 315 9.95 29.02 -0.15
CA SER A 315 8.64 28.76 -0.79
C SER A 315 8.74 28.43 -2.28
N GLN A 316 9.78 28.94 -2.99
CA GLN A 316 9.99 28.60 -4.39
C GLN A 316 10.46 27.16 -4.53
N LYS A 317 11.38 26.73 -3.67
CA LYS A 317 11.85 25.34 -3.61
C LYS A 317 10.71 24.40 -3.25
N ALA A 318 9.92 24.73 -2.22
CA ALA A 318 8.73 23.97 -1.81
C ALA A 318 7.74 23.78 -2.97
N SER A 319 7.39 24.87 -3.66
CA SER A 319 6.49 24.84 -4.82
C SER A 319 7.06 24.01 -5.99
N SER A 320 8.35 24.14 -6.27
CA SER A 320 9.02 23.37 -7.32
C SER A 320 8.98 21.85 -7.04
N LEU A 321 9.32 21.44 -5.81
CA LEU A 321 9.27 20.04 -5.39
C LEU A 321 7.85 19.47 -5.51
N GLY A 322 6.86 20.20 -5.02
CA GLY A 322 5.45 19.77 -5.08
C GLY A 322 4.94 19.61 -6.51
N LYS A 323 5.19 20.57 -7.40
CA LYS A 323 4.78 20.50 -8.82
C LYS A 323 5.44 19.32 -9.54
N THR A 324 6.76 19.16 -9.37
CA THR A 324 7.49 18.04 -9.96
C THR A 324 6.98 16.69 -9.41
N GLY A 325 6.62 16.64 -8.11
CA GLY A 325 6.01 15.47 -7.48
C GLY A 325 4.67 15.08 -8.13
N LYS A 326 3.78 16.05 -8.33
CA LYS A 326 2.50 15.84 -9.01
C LYS A 326 2.67 15.33 -10.45
N GLU A 327 3.59 15.94 -11.22
CA GLU A 327 3.88 15.50 -12.59
C GLU A 327 4.44 14.08 -12.61
N PHE A 328 5.34 13.76 -11.69
CA PHE A 328 5.93 12.43 -11.57
C PHE A 328 4.87 11.37 -11.26
N VAL A 329 4.02 11.59 -10.26
CA VAL A 329 2.96 10.64 -9.90
C VAL A 329 1.93 10.51 -11.02
N SER A 330 1.47 11.63 -11.58
CA SER A 330 0.48 11.62 -12.66
C SER A 330 0.97 10.88 -13.90
N SER A 331 2.27 10.93 -14.20
CA SER A 331 2.87 10.28 -15.36
C SER A 331 3.17 8.80 -15.15
N ASN A 332 3.48 8.37 -13.92
CA ASN A 332 4.01 7.02 -13.67
C ASN A 332 3.05 6.10 -12.92
N PHE A 333 2.16 6.65 -12.09
CA PHE A 333 1.31 5.87 -11.17
C PHE A 333 -0.19 6.04 -11.40
N ASN A 334 -0.63 6.74 -12.46
CA ASN A 334 -2.05 6.75 -12.78
C ASN A 334 -2.52 5.38 -13.29
N TRP A 335 -3.79 5.06 -13.02
CA TRP A 335 -4.36 3.77 -13.39
C TRP A 335 -4.29 3.46 -14.90
N LYS A 336 -4.24 4.47 -15.78
CA LYS A 336 -4.10 4.25 -17.23
C LYS A 336 -2.75 3.61 -17.56
N VAL A 337 -1.67 4.12 -16.93
CA VAL A 337 -0.31 3.57 -17.09
C VAL A 337 -0.23 2.18 -16.49
N ILE A 338 -0.74 1.99 -15.26
CA ILE A 338 -0.69 0.70 -14.57
C ILE A 338 -1.49 -0.37 -15.33
N ALA A 339 -2.68 -0.03 -15.82
CA ALA A 339 -3.50 -0.94 -16.62
C ALA A 339 -2.80 -1.33 -17.93
N LYS A 340 -2.19 -0.37 -18.65
CA LYS A 340 -1.42 -0.64 -19.86
C LYS A 340 -0.23 -1.57 -19.60
N ASN A 341 0.48 -1.35 -18.48
CA ASN A 341 1.58 -2.22 -18.08
C ASN A 341 1.09 -3.65 -17.82
N PHE A 342 -0.04 -3.81 -17.11
CA PHE A 342 -0.63 -5.12 -16.88
C PHE A 342 -1.06 -5.81 -18.20
N VAL A 343 -1.64 -5.08 -19.16
CA VAL A 343 -2.02 -5.64 -20.47
C VAL A 343 -0.81 -6.24 -21.18
N ASN A 344 0.33 -5.54 -21.19
CA ASN A 344 1.56 -6.04 -21.77
C ASN A 344 2.02 -7.34 -21.08
N ILE A 345 2.05 -7.35 -19.74
CA ILE A 345 2.40 -8.53 -18.94
C ILE A 345 1.44 -9.69 -19.22
N ALA A 346 0.12 -9.42 -19.27
CA ALA A 346 -0.88 -10.45 -19.50
C ALA A 346 -0.71 -11.09 -20.89
N ASN A 347 -0.47 -10.29 -21.93
CA ASN A 347 -0.25 -10.80 -23.29
C ASN A 347 0.99 -11.70 -23.40
N GLU A 348 2.03 -11.46 -22.61
CA GLU A 348 3.24 -12.29 -22.59
C GLU A 348 3.05 -13.63 -21.86
N HIS A 349 2.05 -13.72 -20.97
CA HIS A 349 1.89 -14.86 -20.06
C HIS A 349 0.58 -15.64 -20.23
N THR A 350 -0.35 -15.20 -21.08
CA THR A 350 -1.61 -15.93 -21.39
C THR A 350 -1.57 -16.68 -22.70
N ASN A 351 -0.55 -16.46 -23.54
CA ASN A 351 -0.33 -17.18 -24.80
C ASN A 351 0.41 -18.50 -24.59
#